data_40f640d3e5f206ad43bce130b1c51ce7
#
_entry.id   40f640d3e5f206ad43bce130b1c51ce7
#
_cell.length_a   1.000
_cell.length_b   1.000
_cell.length_c   1.000
_cell.angle_alpha   90.00
_cell.angle_beta   90.00
_cell.angle_gamma   90.00
#
_symmetry.space_group_name_H-M   'P 1'
#
loop_
_entity.id
_entity.type
_entity.pdbx_description
1 polymer ?
#
loop_
_entity_poly.entity_id
_entity_poly.type
_entity_poly.pdbx_seq_one_letter_code
_entity_poly.pdbx_strand_id
1 'polypeptide(L)'
;MNTYARQPVAFVRGEGSHVFDEAGRRYLDALAGIAVNTLGHGHPVLTQALAEQAGRLMHVSNIYRVPEQERLADRLAALSGMDEVFFCNSGCEANEAAIKLARMYGH
;
A
#
# COMPACT_ATOMS: atom_id res chain seq x y z
N MET A 1 5.64 -7.81 -23.33
CA MET A 1 7.01 -7.56 -22.84
C MET A 1 7.32 -8.56 -21.74
N ASN A 2 8.35 -9.40 -21.89
CA ASN A 2 8.70 -10.46 -20.93
C ASN A 2 9.72 -9.92 -19.91
N THR A 3 9.22 -9.14 -18.93
CA THR A 3 10.06 -8.59 -17.85
C THR A 3 10.17 -9.52 -16.65
N TYR A 4 9.30 -10.54 -16.55
CA TYR A 4 9.24 -11.49 -15.43
C TYR A 4 9.06 -12.93 -15.95
N ALA A 5 9.74 -13.89 -15.33
CA ALA A 5 9.47 -15.34 -15.49
C ALA A 5 8.25 -15.73 -14.65
N ARG A 6 7.05 -15.52 -15.20
CA ARG A 6 5.81 -15.83 -14.48
C ARG A 6 5.60 -17.32 -14.33
N GLN A 7 5.13 -17.73 -13.14
CA GLN A 7 4.70 -19.08 -12.90
C GLN A 7 3.39 -19.36 -13.66
N PRO A 8 3.17 -20.59 -14.18
CA PRO A 8 1.98 -20.95 -14.95
C PRO A 8 0.77 -21.26 -14.04
N VAL A 9 0.44 -20.31 -13.17
CA VAL A 9 -0.72 -20.38 -12.27
C VAL A 9 -1.41 -19.02 -12.25
N ALA A 10 -2.74 -19.02 -12.33
CA ALA A 10 -3.56 -17.81 -12.22
C ALA A 10 -4.40 -17.90 -10.94
N PHE A 11 -4.12 -16.99 -10.01
CA PHE A 11 -4.93 -16.87 -8.78
C PHE A 11 -6.10 -15.92 -9.01
N VAL A 12 -7.29 -16.35 -8.61
CA VAL A 12 -8.56 -15.62 -8.82
C VAL A 12 -9.24 -15.19 -7.51
N ARG A 13 -8.85 -15.78 -6.39
CA ARG A 13 -9.41 -15.46 -5.06
C ARG A 13 -8.36 -15.62 -3.97
N GLY A 14 -8.49 -14.82 -2.93
CA GLY A 14 -7.70 -14.95 -1.70
C GLY A 14 -8.59 -14.89 -0.46
N GLU A 15 -8.21 -15.59 0.61
CA GLU A 15 -8.88 -15.61 1.90
C GLU A 15 -7.87 -15.88 3.02
N GLY A 16 -7.70 -14.91 3.91
CA GLY A 16 -6.66 -14.95 4.93
C GLY A 16 -5.28 -15.20 4.33
N SER A 17 -4.61 -16.24 4.75
CA SER A 17 -3.27 -16.63 4.25
C SER A 17 -3.31 -17.59 3.05
N HIS A 18 -4.45 -17.72 2.38
CA HIS A 18 -4.59 -18.66 1.27
C HIS A 18 -5.04 -17.95 -0.01
N VAL A 19 -4.57 -18.48 -1.15
CA VAL A 19 -5.00 -18.09 -2.49
C VAL A 19 -5.52 -19.32 -3.24
N PHE A 20 -6.40 -19.09 -4.21
CA PHE A 20 -7.07 -20.12 -4.99
C PHE A 20 -6.91 -19.82 -6.47
N ASP A 21 -6.56 -20.84 -7.23
CA ASP A 21 -6.44 -20.72 -8.68
C ASP A 21 -7.82 -20.91 -9.39
N GLU A 22 -7.80 -20.76 -10.72
CA GLU A 22 -8.98 -20.93 -11.58
C GLU A 22 -9.61 -22.32 -11.48
N ALA A 23 -8.83 -23.34 -11.11
CA ALA A 23 -9.32 -24.70 -10.88
C ALA A 23 -9.84 -24.94 -9.44
N GLY A 24 -9.81 -23.92 -8.60
CA GLY A 24 -10.22 -23.99 -7.20
C GLY A 24 -9.20 -24.65 -6.26
N ARG A 25 -7.99 -24.92 -6.71
CA ARG A 25 -6.93 -25.47 -5.85
C ARG A 25 -6.46 -24.40 -4.88
N ARG A 26 -6.28 -24.80 -3.62
CA ARG A 26 -5.85 -23.92 -2.53
C ARG A 26 -4.34 -23.98 -2.34
N TYR A 27 -3.73 -22.82 -2.16
CA TYR A 27 -2.31 -22.64 -1.87
C TYR A 27 -2.12 -21.78 -0.63
N LEU A 28 -1.08 -22.05 0.15
CA LEU A 28 -0.63 -21.15 1.18
C LEU A 28 0.15 -19.97 0.53
N ASP A 29 -0.31 -18.75 0.75
CA ASP A 29 0.39 -17.56 0.27
C ASP A 29 1.45 -17.10 1.27
N ALA A 30 2.62 -17.76 1.24
CA ALA A 30 3.77 -17.38 2.05
C ALA A 30 4.56 -16.18 1.48
N LEU A 31 4.22 -15.74 0.25
CA LEU A 31 4.84 -14.58 -0.38
C LEU A 31 4.11 -13.26 -0.01
N ALA A 32 2.79 -13.34 0.21
CA ALA A 32 1.92 -12.22 0.59
C ALA A 32 2.12 -10.96 -0.30
N GLY A 33 2.26 -11.15 -1.62
CA GLY A 33 2.54 -10.05 -2.56
C GLY A 33 3.89 -9.35 -2.31
N ILE A 34 4.90 -10.09 -1.87
CA ILE A 34 6.21 -9.61 -1.38
C ILE A 34 6.01 -8.75 -0.12
N ALA A 35 5.41 -9.38 0.91
CA ALA A 35 5.13 -8.80 2.23
C ALA A 35 4.21 -7.56 2.22
N VAL A 36 3.32 -7.45 1.23
CA VAL A 36 2.32 -6.36 1.12
C VAL A 36 1.04 -6.70 1.88
N ASN A 37 0.54 -7.94 1.75
CA ASN A 37 -0.74 -8.38 2.33
C ASN A 37 -0.58 -8.83 3.79
N THR A 38 -0.11 -7.96 4.68
CA THR A 38 0.18 -8.28 6.08
C THR A 38 -1.06 -8.70 6.90
N LEU A 39 -2.26 -8.25 6.50
CA LEU A 39 -3.53 -8.64 7.11
C LEU A 39 -4.18 -9.85 6.45
N GLY A 40 -3.54 -10.41 5.42
CA GLY A 40 -4.12 -11.47 4.59
C GLY A 40 -5.13 -10.95 3.57
N HIS A 41 -5.61 -11.87 2.73
CA HIS A 41 -6.58 -11.58 1.68
C HIS A 41 -8.00 -11.45 2.24
N GLY A 42 -8.76 -10.48 1.73
CA GLY A 42 -10.19 -10.33 2.06
C GLY A 42 -10.45 -9.93 3.51
N HIS A 43 -9.52 -9.25 4.20
CA HIS A 43 -9.71 -8.82 5.59
C HIS A 43 -10.96 -7.94 5.71
N PRO A 44 -11.97 -8.32 6.53
CA PRO A 44 -13.29 -7.70 6.49
C PRO A 44 -13.27 -6.20 6.83
N VAL A 45 -12.49 -5.80 7.82
CA VAL A 45 -12.38 -4.38 8.21
C VAL A 45 -11.75 -3.55 7.10
N LEU A 46 -10.70 -4.06 6.43
CA LEU A 46 -10.06 -3.35 5.33
C LEU A 46 -10.98 -3.25 4.10
N THR A 47 -11.66 -4.35 3.77
CA THR A 47 -12.59 -4.39 2.63
C THR A 47 -13.75 -3.40 2.85
N GLN A 48 -14.32 -3.38 4.05
CA GLN A 48 -15.38 -2.44 4.40
C GLN A 48 -14.89 -0.99 4.33
N ALA A 49 -13.75 -0.67 4.95
CA ALA A 49 -13.21 0.68 4.95
C ALA A 49 -12.92 1.20 3.54
N LEU A 50 -12.37 0.34 2.65
CA LEU A 50 -12.14 0.70 1.25
C LEU A 50 -13.45 0.96 0.49
N ALA A 51 -14.47 0.11 0.67
CA ALA A 51 -15.77 0.27 0.04
C ALA A 51 -16.47 1.57 0.48
N GLU A 52 -16.46 1.85 1.78
CA GLU A 52 -17.04 3.07 2.35
C GLU A 52 -16.31 4.32 1.83
N GLN A 53 -14.98 4.33 1.85
CA GLN A 53 -14.20 5.48 1.40
C GLN A 53 -14.32 5.69 -0.11
N ALA A 54 -14.35 4.62 -0.90
CA ALA A 54 -14.56 4.70 -2.35
C ALA A 54 -15.92 5.32 -2.71
N GLY A 55 -16.94 5.07 -1.89
CA GLY A 55 -18.28 5.67 -2.05
C GLY A 55 -18.37 7.14 -1.60
N ARG A 56 -17.38 7.65 -0.87
CA ARG A 56 -17.37 9.03 -0.33
C ARG A 56 -16.47 9.96 -1.13
N LEU A 57 -15.20 9.60 -1.25
CA LEU A 57 -14.20 10.42 -1.95
C LEU A 57 -13.02 9.55 -2.37
N MET A 58 -12.78 9.46 -3.68
CA MET A 58 -11.68 8.69 -4.25
C MET A 58 -10.38 9.48 -4.28
N HIS A 59 -10.41 10.70 -4.80
CA HIS A 59 -9.23 11.53 -4.97
C HIS A 59 -9.56 12.99 -5.14
N VAL A 60 -8.73 13.84 -4.57
CA VAL A 60 -8.61 15.27 -4.86
C VAL A 60 -7.14 15.65 -4.95
N SER A 61 -6.79 16.74 -5.61
CA SER A 61 -5.42 17.20 -5.70
C SER A 61 -4.84 17.61 -4.32
N ASN A 62 -3.52 17.52 -4.17
CA ASN A 62 -2.77 17.99 -2.99
C ASN A 62 -2.89 19.50 -2.73
N ILE A 63 -3.56 20.26 -3.60
CA ILE A 63 -3.93 21.66 -3.33
C ILE A 63 -5.08 21.76 -2.32
N TYR A 64 -5.73 20.65 -2.01
CA TYR A 64 -6.79 20.57 -0.99
C TYR A 64 -6.34 19.72 0.20
N ARG A 65 -6.88 20.03 1.36
CA ARG A 65 -6.68 19.22 2.56
C ARG A 65 -7.49 17.93 2.48
N VAL A 66 -6.89 16.82 2.87
CA VAL A 66 -7.54 15.50 2.94
C VAL A 66 -7.46 15.02 4.39
N PRO A 67 -8.55 15.04 5.15
CA PRO A 67 -8.54 14.69 6.59
C PRO A 67 -7.97 13.30 6.89
N GLU A 68 -8.21 12.31 6.02
CA GLU A 68 -7.68 10.96 6.19
C GLU A 68 -6.15 10.93 6.05
N GLN A 69 -5.60 11.70 5.12
CA GLN A 69 -4.16 11.84 4.93
C GLN A 69 -3.50 12.52 6.15
N GLU A 70 -4.12 13.57 6.67
CA GLU A 70 -3.64 14.28 7.85
C GLU A 70 -3.61 13.35 9.08
N ARG A 71 -4.71 12.61 9.34
CA ARG A 71 -4.75 11.63 10.44
C ARG A 71 -3.70 10.52 10.31
N LEU A 72 -3.44 10.08 9.08
CA LEU A 72 -2.39 9.08 8.83
C LEU A 72 -1.00 9.68 9.10
N ALA A 73 -0.75 10.93 8.67
CA ALA A 73 0.50 11.64 8.93
C ALA A 73 0.76 11.79 10.44
N ASP A 74 -0.23 12.25 11.20
CA ASP A 74 -0.15 12.39 12.66
C ASP A 74 0.18 11.04 13.33
N ARG A 75 -0.48 9.97 12.87
CA ARG A 75 -0.24 8.63 13.43
C ARG A 75 1.15 8.11 13.12
N LEU A 76 1.65 8.32 11.90
CA LEU A 76 2.99 7.91 11.49
C LEU A 76 4.06 8.71 12.22
N ALA A 77 3.89 10.02 12.35
CA ALA A 77 4.79 10.89 13.12
C ALA A 77 4.89 10.41 14.58
N ALA A 78 3.74 10.18 15.23
CA ALA A 78 3.69 9.70 16.61
C ALA A 78 4.37 8.33 16.80
N LEU A 79 4.27 7.42 15.82
CA LEU A 79 4.87 6.08 15.89
C LEU A 79 6.36 6.07 15.58
N SER A 80 6.81 6.93 14.66
CA SER A 80 8.21 6.99 14.23
C SER A 80 9.09 7.90 15.08
N GLY A 81 8.49 8.83 15.83
CA GLY A 81 9.19 9.89 16.54
C GLY A 81 9.74 10.99 15.62
N MET A 82 9.28 11.05 14.37
CA MET A 82 9.58 12.11 13.41
C MET A 82 8.50 13.19 13.46
N ASP A 83 8.86 14.42 13.06
CA ASP A 83 7.93 15.56 13.15
C ASP A 83 6.96 15.62 11.96
N GLU A 84 7.38 15.19 10.78
CA GLU A 84 6.63 15.34 9.53
C GLU A 84 6.65 14.09 8.66
N VAL A 85 5.67 13.97 7.77
CA VAL A 85 5.51 12.86 6.83
C VAL A 85 5.30 13.39 5.42
N PHE A 86 6.06 12.88 4.46
CA PHE A 86 5.87 13.13 3.05
C PHE A 86 5.27 11.91 2.36
N PHE A 87 4.10 12.06 1.76
CA PHE A 87 3.44 11.00 0.98
C PHE A 87 3.79 11.10 -0.51
N CYS A 88 4.11 9.98 -1.12
CA CYS A 88 4.41 9.86 -2.55
C CYS A 88 3.90 8.51 -3.09
N ASN A 89 4.03 8.29 -4.41
CA ASN A 89 3.44 7.12 -5.06
C ASN A 89 4.35 5.89 -5.09
N SER A 90 5.65 6.05 -4.80
CA SER A 90 6.61 4.95 -4.93
C SER A 90 7.84 5.15 -4.05
N GLY A 91 8.54 4.05 -3.76
CA GLY A 91 9.83 4.09 -3.08
C GLY A 91 10.90 4.88 -3.86
N CYS A 92 10.82 4.91 -5.20
CA CYS A 92 11.71 5.73 -6.02
C CYS A 92 11.50 7.21 -5.75
N GLU A 93 10.26 7.68 -5.71
CA GLU A 93 9.94 9.08 -5.38
C GLU A 93 10.33 9.43 -3.95
N ALA A 94 10.14 8.51 -3.00
CA ALA A 94 10.58 8.69 -1.62
C ALA A 94 12.11 8.87 -1.52
N ASN A 95 12.88 8.04 -2.20
CA ASN A 95 14.33 8.15 -2.25
C ASN A 95 14.79 9.44 -2.95
N GLU A 96 14.16 9.82 -4.05
CA GLU A 96 14.41 11.11 -4.73
C GLU A 96 14.18 12.29 -3.78
N ALA A 97 13.06 12.30 -3.06
CA ALA A 97 12.75 13.34 -2.08
C ALA A 97 13.79 13.38 -0.96
N ALA A 98 14.17 12.23 -0.40
CA ALA A 98 15.16 12.13 0.66
C ALA A 98 16.54 12.66 0.23
N ILE A 99 17.00 12.29 -0.98
CA ILE A 99 18.27 12.77 -1.54
C ILE A 99 18.24 14.29 -1.75
N LYS A 100 17.15 14.82 -2.31
CA LYS A 100 16.98 16.26 -2.54
C LYS A 100 16.96 17.04 -1.22
N LEU A 101 16.22 16.53 -0.23
CA LEU A 101 16.15 17.13 1.09
C LEU A 101 17.53 17.15 1.78
N ALA A 102 18.25 16.03 1.76
CA ALA A 102 19.59 15.95 2.32
C ALA A 102 20.58 16.94 1.66
N ARG A 103 20.49 17.07 0.33
CA ARG A 103 21.31 18.05 -0.41
C ARG A 103 20.96 19.51 -0.07
N MET A 104 19.68 19.81 0.06
CA MET A 104 19.23 21.15 0.45
C MET A 104 19.69 21.54 1.86
N TYR A 105 19.70 20.58 2.78
CA TYR A 105 20.15 20.79 4.15
C TYR A 105 21.68 20.92 4.27
N GLY A 106 22.43 20.21 3.41
CA GLY A 106 23.90 20.18 3.43
C GLY A 106 24.60 21.33 2.72
N HIS A 107 23.85 22.25 2.11
CA HIS A 107 24.33 23.48 1.48
C HIS A 107 23.86 24.69 2.24
#